data_50bf3eb3caf3000b94ef84be59683bc3
#
_entry.id   50bf3eb3caf3000b94ef84be59683bc3
#
_cell.length_a   1.000
_cell.length_b   1.000
_cell.length_c   1.000
_cell.angle_alpha   90.00
_cell.angle_beta   90.00
_cell.angle_gamma   90.00
#
_symmetry.space_group_name_H-M   'P 1'
#
loop_
_entity.id
_entity.type
_entity.pdbx_description
1 polymer ?
#
loop_
_entity_poly.entity_id
_entity_poly.type
_entity_poly.pdbx_seq_one_letter_code
_entity_poly.pdbx_strand_id
1 'polypeptide(L)'
;RSLDAAGGAAFIEARTESLAAAAWAGFQDIEAAGGATVAQAEQRFAAMAEAAARRRDQQLAQGALPLLGITVQPDSKPVGDLAPRWQTIARPAAVIEAIRRQTAKAPPRILILQQGDAADPRREKIQQVLRIGGMSAVHLTLPLSPVDAVTMVRPAIVVLLDLKIDRLDP
;
A
#
# COMPACT_ATOMS: atom_id res chain seq x y z
N ARG A 1 35.31 -20.83 -2.60
CA ARG A 1 35.07 -20.10 -1.31
C ARG A 1 34.35 -18.83 -1.67
N SER A 2 33.07 -18.73 -1.34
CA SER A 2 32.39 -17.42 -1.35
C SER A 2 32.94 -16.60 -0.21
N LEU A 3 33.48 -15.43 -0.51
CA LEU A 3 33.84 -14.44 0.50
C LEU A 3 32.53 -13.92 1.10
N ASP A 4 32.40 -13.93 2.42
CA ASP A 4 31.34 -13.22 3.13
C ASP A 4 31.61 -11.72 3.03
N ALA A 5 30.99 -11.09 2.05
CA ALA A 5 31.16 -9.65 1.80
C ALA A 5 30.61 -8.76 2.93
N ALA A 6 29.79 -9.32 3.84
CA ALA A 6 29.15 -8.62 4.94
C ALA A 6 29.76 -8.99 6.31
N GLY A 7 30.70 -9.93 6.36
CA GLY A 7 31.36 -10.39 7.57
C GLY A 7 32.04 -9.25 8.33
N GLY A 8 31.73 -9.11 9.63
CA GLY A 8 32.25 -8.06 10.48
C GLY A 8 31.59 -6.68 10.35
N ALA A 9 30.55 -6.53 9.52
CA ALA A 9 29.76 -5.32 9.47
C ALA A 9 28.90 -5.19 10.73
N ALA A 10 29.24 -4.27 11.64
CA ALA A 10 28.61 -4.14 12.96
C ALA A 10 27.08 -4.06 12.93
N PHE A 11 26.50 -3.40 11.93
CA PHE A 11 25.05 -3.33 11.75
C PHE A 11 24.43 -4.69 11.42
N ILE A 12 25.08 -5.47 10.56
CA ILE A 12 24.58 -6.79 10.13
C ILE A 12 24.69 -7.77 11.29
N GLU A 13 25.81 -7.78 11.99
CA GLU A 13 26.02 -8.63 13.15
C GLU A 13 25.00 -8.32 14.27
N ALA A 14 24.83 -7.05 14.63
CA ALA A 14 23.86 -6.64 15.64
C ALA A 14 22.41 -7.00 15.24
N ARG A 15 22.08 -6.87 13.94
CA ARG A 15 20.76 -7.25 13.43
C ARG A 15 20.54 -8.75 13.47
N THR A 16 21.55 -9.52 13.11
CA THR A 16 21.53 -10.99 13.14
C THR A 16 21.33 -11.49 14.57
N GLU A 17 22.08 -10.93 15.53
CA GLU A 17 21.93 -11.29 16.94
C GLU A 17 20.55 -10.93 17.50
N SER A 18 20.02 -9.76 17.15
CA SER A 18 18.66 -9.35 17.53
C SER A 18 17.60 -10.31 16.97
N LEU A 19 17.74 -10.76 15.73
CA LEU A 19 16.84 -11.73 15.12
C LEU A 19 16.97 -13.11 15.77
N ALA A 20 18.18 -13.55 16.06
CA ALA A 20 18.44 -14.82 16.74
C ALA A 20 17.84 -14.83 18.15
N ALA A 21 18.00 -13.76 18.91
CA ALA A 21 17.41 -13.62 20.24
C ALA A 21 15.86 -13.66 20.19
N ALA A 22 15.25 -12.96 19.24
CA ALA A 22 13.80 -12.98 19.04
C ALA A 22 13.28 -14.37 18.60
N ALA A 23 14.00 -15.05 17.72
CA ALA A 23 13.67 -16.41 17.30
C ALA A 23 13.80 -17.41 18.45
N TRP A 24 14.84 -17.27 19.28
CA TRP A 24 15.05 -18.10 20.45
C TRP A 24 13.93 -17.93 21.47
N ALA A 25 13.51 -16.70 21.77
CA ALA A 25 12.39 -16.44 22.66
C ALA A 25 11.09 -17.08 22.12
N GLY A 26 10.82 -16.93 20.82
CA GLY A 26 9.66 -17.59 20.19
C GLY A 26 9.73 -19.12 20.25
N PHE A 27 10.92 -19.71 20.12
CA PHE A 27 11.14 -21.14 20.27
C PHE A 27 10.85 -21.60 21.70
N GLN A 28 11.36 -20.89 22.70
CA GLN A 28 11.10 -21.20 24.12
C GLN A 28 9.60 -21.15 24.44
N ASP A 29 8.86 -20.19 23.89
CA ASP A 29 7.41 -20.11 24.07
C ASP A 29 6.67 -21.33 23.50
N ILE A 30 7.15 -21.87 22.38
CA ILE A 30 6.59 -23.07 21.74
C ILE A 30 6.87 -24.29 22.60
N GLU A 31 8.11 -24.46 23.05
CA GLU A 31 8.51 -25.59 23.92
C GLU A 31 7.77 -25.57 25.26
N ALA A 32 7.59 -24.40 25.87
CA ALA A 32 6.81 -24.23 27.08
C ALA A 32 5.31 -24.61 26.90
N ALA A 33 4.81 -24.52 25.67
CA ALA A 33 3.45 -24.92 25.32
C ALA A 33 3.30 -26.41 24.99
N GLY A 34 4.37 -27.20 25.07
CA GLY A 34 4.37 -28.64 24.79
C GLY A 34 4.97 -29.05 23.44
N GLY A 35 5.67 -28.13 22.78
CA GLY A 35 6.36 -28.38 21.51
C GLY A 35 5.49 -28.23 20.26
N ALA A 36 6.13 -28.29 19.09
CA ALA A 36 5.50 -28.01 17.82
C ALA A 36 4.53 -29.09 17.32
N THR A 37 4.58 -30.28 17.88
CA THR A 37 3.71 -31.43 17.50
C THR A 37 2.34 -31.43 18.17
N VAL A 38 2.13 -30.52 19.11
CA VAL A 38 0.88 -30.41 19.86
C VAL A 38 -0.06 -29.46 19.11
N ALA A 39 -1.34 -29.81 19.00
CA ALA A 39 -2.37 -29.00 18.32
C ALA A 39 -2.43 -27.53 18.80
N GLN A 40 -2.10 -27.28 20.07
CA GLN A 40 -1.99 -25.92 20.62
C GLN A 40 -0.83 -25.13 20.02
N ALA A 41 0.29 -25.78 19.72
CA ALA A 41 1.43 -25.14 19.05
C ALA A 41 1.07 -24.78 17.59
N GLU A 42 0.36 -25.65 16.87
CA GLU A 42 -0.11 -25.38 15.52
C GLU A 42 -1.04 -24.15 15.48
N GLN A 43 -2.00 -24.05 16.43
CA GLN A 43 -2.88 -22.89 16.56
C GLN A 43 -2.11 -21.61 16.89
N ARG A 44 -1.08 -21.70 17.74
CA ARG A 44 -0.22 -20.54 18.06
C ARG A 44 0.57 -20.06 16.82
N PHE A 45 1.14 -20.97 16.05
CA PHE A 45 1.81 -20.61 14.79
C PHE A 45 0.87 -19.93 13.81
N ALA A 46 -0.34 -20.45 13.63
CA ALA A 46 -1.34 -19.83 12.78
C ALA A 46 -1.69 -18.41 13.29
N ALA A 47 -1.92 -18.25 14.59
CA ALA A 47 -2.24 -16.96 15.20
C ALA A 47 -1.07 -15.94 15.06
N MET A 48 0.17 -16.39 15.24
CA MET A 48 1.35 -15.55 15.04
C MET A 48 1.50 -15.13 13.58
N ALA A 49 1.30 -16.03 12.63
CA ALA A 49 1.34 -15.76 11.20
C ALA A 49 0.25 -14.76 10.77
N GLU A 50 -0.98 -14.93 11.27
CA GLU A 50 -2.07 -14.01 11.03
C GLU A 50 -1.82 -12.63 11.65
N ALA A 51 -1.29 -12.56 12.86
CA ALA A 51 -0.94 -11.29 13.51
C ALA A 51 0.15 -10.55 12.71
N ALA A 52 1.15 -11.27 12.22
CA ALA A 52 2.20 -10.71 11.35
C ALA A 52 1.63 -10.22 10.02
N ALA A 53 0.72 -10.98 9.42
CA ALA A 53 0.04 -10.59 8.19
C ALA A 53 -0.80 -9.31 8.40
N ARG A 54 -1.63 -9.26 9.45
CA ARG A 54 -2.41 -8.05 9.78
C ARG A 54 -1.53 -6.82 10.01
N ARG A 55 -0.42 -6.96 10.73
CA ARG A 55 0.53 -5.85 10.95
C ARG A 55 1.13 -5.35 9.64
N ARG A 56 1.54 -6.26 8.76
CA ARG A 56 2.06 -5.93 7.44
C ARG A 56 1.01 -5.19 6.60
N ASP A 57 -0.22 -5.66 6.59
CA ASP A 57 -1.31 -5.07 5.82
C ASP A 57 -1.66 -3.66 6.33
N GLN A 58 -1.62 -3.45 7.66
CA GLN A 58 -1.74 -2.12 8.26
C GLN A 58 -0.59 -1.19 7.85
N GLN A 59 0.66 -1.65 7.89
CA GLN A 59 1.82 -0.87 7.47
C GLN A 59 1.73 -0.49 5.98
N LEU A 60 1.24 -1.42 5.15
CA LEU A 60 1.00 -1.17 3.74
C LEU A 60 -0.08 -0.10 3.52
N ALA A 61 -1.20 -0.21 4.23
CA ALA A 61 -2.32 0.75 4.16
C ALA A 61 -1.91 2.15 4.63
N GLN A 62 -1.02 2.25 5.62
CA GLN A 62 -0.47 3.49 6.14
C GLN A 62 0.68 4.07 5.28
N GLY A 63 1.14 3.33 4.27
CA GLY A 63 2.29 3.71 3.46
C GLY A 63 3.65 3.56 4.17
N ALA A 64 3.67 2.92 5.34
CA ALA A 64 4.90 2.66 6.11
C ALA A 64 5.73 1.50 5.53
N LEU A 65 5.12 0.64 4.72
CA LEU A 65 5.80 -0.45 4.01
C LEU A 65 5.84 -0.14 2.51
N PRO A 66 6.97 0.34 1.97
CA PRO A 66 7.10 0.59 0.54
C PRO A 66 7.24 -0.72 -0.23
N LEU A 67 6.42 -0.88 -1.27
CA LEU A 67 6.53 -1.98 -2.24
C LEU A 67 6.85 -1.40 -3.61
N LEU A 68 8.06 -1.67 -4.11
CA LEU A 68 8.50 -1.25 -5.43
C LEU A 68 7.57 -1.82 -6.52
N GLY A 69 7.19 -1.00 -7.49
CA GLY A 69 6.24 -1.38 -8.54
C GLY A 69 4.77 -1.38 -8.11
N ILE A 70 4.49 -1.27 -6.80
CA ILE A 70 3.14 -1.28 -6.22
C ILE A 70 2.81 0.06 -5.57
N THR A 71 3.46 0.40 -4.45
CA THR A 71 3.22 1.67 -3.74
C THR A 71 4.28 2.72 -4.07
N VAL A 72 5.48 2.28 -4.46
CA VAL A 72 6.58 3.12 -4.92
C VAL A 72 6.78 2.84 -6.40
N GLN A 73 6.82 3.89 -7.23
CA GLN A 73 6.91 3.78 -8.69
C GLN A 73 5.92 2.74 -9.25
N PRO A 74 4.60 2.95 -9.05
CA PRO A 74 3.61 1.97 -9.46
C PRO A 74 3.68 1.73 -10.97
N ASP A 75 3.74 0.45 -11.35
CA ASP A 75 3.66 0.06 -12.76
C ASP A 75 2.27 0.43 -13.31
N SER A 76 2.25 1.04 -14.49
CA SER A 76 1.01 1.38 -15.19
C SER A 76 0.32 0.16 -15.83
N LYS A 77 1.04 -0.94 -15.99
CA LYS A 77 0.50 -2.16 -16.58
C LYS A 77 -0.37 -2.90 -15.57
N PRO A 78 -1.54 -3.42 -16.00
CA PRO A 78 -2.31 -4.32 -15.15
C PRO A 78 -1.48 -5.56 -14.84
N VAL A 79 -1.60 -6.05 -13.61
CA VAL A 79 -0.97 -7.32 -13.23
C VAL A 79 -1.61 -8.43 -14.05
N GLY A 80 -0.81 -9.16 -14.81
CA GLY A 80 -1.26 -10.32 -15.58
C GLY A 80 -1.81 -11.42 -14.66
N ASP A 81 -2.47 -12.40 -15.26
CA ASP A 81 -2.97 -13.55 -14.51
C ASP A 81 -1.81 -14.35 -13.93
N LEU A 82 -1.90 -14.56 -12.61
CA LEU A 82 -0.94 -15.39 -11.92
C LEU A 82 -1.19 -16.86 -12.24
N ALA A 83 -0.10 -17.62 -12.41
CA ALA A 83 -0.22 -19.06 -12.48
C ALA A 83 -1.00 -19.62 -11.28
N PRO A 84 -1.87 -20.63 -11.47
CA PRO A 84 -2.76 -21.14 -10.43
C PRO A 84 -2.07 -21.45 -9.10
N ARG A 85 -0.84 -21.94 -9.15
CA ARG A 85 -0.02 -22.25 -7.96
C ARG A 85 0.29 -21.04 -7.07
N TRP A 86 0.23 -19.81 -7.61
CA TRP A 86 0.51 -18.58 -6.86
C TRP A 86 -0.75 -17.86 -6.37
N GLN A 87 -1.94 -18.30 -6.83
CA GLN A 87 -3.21 -17.67 -6.47
C GLN A 87 -3.59 -17.92 -5.01
N THR A 88 -3.14 -19.03 -4.44
CA THR A 88 -3.41 -19.42 -3.04
C THR A 88 -2.46 -18.79 -2.03
N ILE A 89 -1.37 -18.16 -2.50
CA ILE A 89 -0.39 -17.53 -1.61
C ILE A 89 -0.85 -16.11 -1.25
N ALA A 90 -0.96 -15.84 0.05
CA ALA A 90 -1.24 -14.50 0.55
C ALA A 90 -0.08 -13.55 0.22
N ARG A 91 -0.29 -12.64 -0.74
CA ARG A 91 0.72 -11.68 -1.19
C ARG A 91 0.38 -10.28 -0.69
N PRO A 92 1.38 -9.52 -0.21
CA PRO A 92 1.16 -8.14 0.27
C PRO A 92 0.51 -7.24 -0.78
N ALA A 93 0.81 -7.45 -2.07
CA ALA A 93 0.28 -6.67 -3.17
C ALA A 93 -1.16 -7.04 -3.58
N ALA A 94 -1.71 -8.17 -3.12
CA ALA A 94 -2.95 -8.74 -3.64
C ALA A 94 -4.15 -7.77 -3.59
N VAL A 95 -4.27 -7.01 -2.50
CA VAL A 95 -5.35 -6.02 -2.34
C VAL A 95 -5.24 -4.90 -3.39
N ILE A 96 -4.05 -4.34 -3.57
CA ILE A 96 -3.80 -3.26 -4.53
C ILE A 96 -3.98 -3.77 -5.96
N GLU A 97 -3.51 -4.99 -6.24
CA GLU A 97 -3.70 -5.63 -7.54
C GLU A 97 -5.19 -5.89 -7.85
N ALA A 98 -5.99 -6.26 -6.85
CA ALA A 98 -7.43 -6.42 -6.99
C ALA A 98 -8.10 -5.08 -7.34
N ILE A 99 -7.75 -3.99 -6.64
CA ILE A 99 -8.21 -2.64 -6.93
C ILE A 99 -7.85 -2.25 -8.37
N ARG A 100 -6.60 -2.45 -8.78
CA ARG A 100 -6.14 -2.13 -10.15
C ARG A 100 -6.91 -2.91 -11.22
N ARG A 101 -7.17 -4.20 -10.99
CA ARG A 101 -7.97 -5.02 -11.92
C ARG A 101 -9.40 -4.51 -12.06
N GLN A 102 -10.00 -4.09 -10.93
CA GLN A 102 -11.34 -3.52 -10.95
C GLN A 102 -11.36 -2.16 -11.67
N THR A 103 -10.40 -1.29 -11.36
CA THR A 103 -10.23 0.02 -11.95
C THR A 103 -9.98 -0.08 -13.48
N ALA A 104 -9.19 -1.06 -13.93
CA ALA A 104 -8.94 -1.27 -15.35
C ALA A 104 -10.20 -1.66 -16.14
N LYS A 105 -11.16 -2.34 -15.50
CA LYS A 105 -12.45 -2.69 -16.13
C LYS A 105 -13.40 -1.49 -16.26
N ALA A 106 -13.40 -0.61 -15.28
CA ALA A 106 -14.26 0.56 -15.20
C ALA A 106 -13.50 1.74 -14.57
N PRO A 107 -12.63 2.42 -15.34
CA PRO A 107 -11.82 3.51 -14.80
C PRO A 107 -12.72 4.69 -14.38
N PRO A 108 -12.67 5.12 -13.10
CA PRO A 108 -13.45 6.26 -12.67
C PRO A 108 -12.90 7.54 -13.28
N ARG A 109 -13.79 8.43 -13.69
CA ARG A 109 -13.42 9.80 -14.07
C ARG A 109 -13.26 10.62 -12.78
N ILE A 110 -12.05 11.07 -12.52
CA ILE A 110 -11.69 11.82 -11.31
C ILE A 110 -11.28 13.22 -11.74
N LEU A 111 -11.83 14.22 -11.07
CA LEU A 111 -11.50 15.63 -11.27
C LEU A 111 -10.85 16.15 -9.98
N ILE A 112 -9.68 16.76 -10.08
CA ILE A 112 -9.04 17.51 -9.02
C ILE A 112 -9.18 18.99 -9.38
N LEU A 113 -9.93 19.73 -8.57
CA LEU A 113 -10.05 21.17 -8.66
C LEU A 113 -9.15 21.82 -7.60
N GLN A 114 -8.31 22.73 -8.02
CA GLN A 114 -7.39 23.45 -7.14
C GLN A 114 -7.59 24.95 -7.29
N GLN A 115 -7.65 25.65 -6.16
CA GLN A 115 -7.58 27.10 -6.08
C GLN A 115 -6.26 27.47 -5.43
N GLY A 116 -5.46 28.37 -6.05
CA GLY A 116 -4.20 28.80 -5.48
C GLY A 116 -2.97 28.20 -6.18
N ASP A 117 -1.89 27.96 -5.43
CA ASP A 117 -0.59 27.58 -5.99
C ASP A 117 -0.63 26.21 -6.64
N ALA A 118 -0.18 26.14 -7.89
CA ALA A 118 -0.04 24.91 -8.66
C ALA A 118 0.95 23.91 -8.03
N ALA A 119 1.79 24.35 -7.10
CA ALA A 119 2.81 23.54 -6.43
C ALA A 119 2.36 22.92 -5.12
N ASP A 120 1.06 22.85 -4.82
CA ASP A 120 0.56 22.24 -3.58
C ASP A 120 1.00 20.77 -3.45
N PRO A 121 1.77 20.41 -2.41
CA PRO A 121 2.28 19.05 -2.21
C PRO A 121 1.17 18.03 -1.98
N ARG A 122 -0.02 18.45 -1.52
CA ARG A 122 -1.18 17.58 -1.34
C ARG A 122 -1.66 17.02 -2.67
N ARG A 123 -1.60 17.81 -3.75
CA ARG A 123 -1.94 17.36 -5.11
C ARG A 123 -1.08 16.17 -5.54
N GLU A 124 0.22 16.29 -5.36
CA GLU A 124 1.15 15.23 -5.76
C GLU A 124 0.90 13.94 -4.97
N LYS A 125 0.66 14.08 -3.66
CA LYS A 125 0.31 12.94 -2.80
C LYS A 125 -0.99 12.27 -3.23
N ILE A 126 -2.02 13.03 -3.59
CA ILE A 126 -3.30 12.49 -4.09
C ILE A 126 -3.07 11.78 -5.42
N GLN A 127 -2.34 12.39 -6.35
CA GLN A 127 -2.03 11.75 -7.63
C GLN A 127 -1.23 10.45 -7.45
N GLN A 128 -0.30 10.42 -6.49
CA GLN A 128 0.44 9.21 -6.15
C GLN A 128 -0.48 8.11 -5.65
N VAL A 129 -1.40 8.42 -4.72
CA VAL A 129 -2.38 7.46 -4.20
C VAL A 129 -3.29 6.93 -5.33
N LEU A 130 -3.76 7.80 -6.21
CA LEU A 130 -4.57 7.40 -7.36
C LEU A 130 -3.79 6.46 -8.29
N ARG A 131 -2.53 6.77 -8.60
CA ARG A 131 -1.68 5.90 -9.43
C ARG A 131 -1.46 4.53 -8.78
N ILE A 132 -1.33 4.45 -7.46
CA ILE A 132 -1.25 3.18 -6.74
C ILE A 132 -2.48 2.32 -7.03
N GLY A 133 -3.67 2.90 -7.07
CA GLY A 133 -4.92 2.23 -7.43
C GLY A 133 -5.15 2.02 -8.94
N GLY A 134 -4.20 2.42 -9.79
CA GLY A 134 -4.35 2.36 -11.25
C GLY A 134 -5.32 3.40 -11.80
N MET A 135 -5.55 4.49 -11.06
CA MET A 135 -6.44 5.58 -11.43
C MET A 135 -5.68 6.80 -11.93
N SER A 136 -6.31 7.57 -12.79
CA SER A 136 -5.83 8.87 -13.24
C SER A 136 -6.87 9.95 -12.97
N ALA A 137 -6.43 11.19 -12.76
CA ALA A 137 -7.30 12.32 -12.54
C ALA A 137 -7.01 13.42 -13.56
N VAL A 138 -8.06 14.11 -13.99
CA VAL A 138 -7.95 15.39 -14.68
C VAL A 138 -7.72 16.46 -13.61
N HIS A 139 -6.71 17.28 -13.78
CA HIS A 139 -6.42 18.39 -12.88
C HIS A 139 -6.74 19.71 -13.57
N LEU A 140 -7.55 20.53 -12.92
CA LEU A 140 -7.88 21.89 -13.36
C LEU A 140 -7.57 22.88 -12.23
N THR A 141 -6.87 23.96 -12.59
CA THR A 141 -6.61 25.07 -11.70
C THR A 141 -7.58 26.19 -12.04
N LEU A 142 -8.21 26.77 -11.02
CA LEU A 142 -9.13 27.89 -11.22
C LEU A 142 -8.36 29.14 -11.69
N PRO A 143 -8.85 29.90 -12.69
CA PRO A 143 -10.12 30.62 -12.54
C PRO A 143 -11.37 30.04 -13.23
N LEU A 144 -11.36 28.81 -13.66
CA LEU A 144 -12.59 28.21 -14.20
C LEU A 144 -13.65 28.06 -13.10
N SER A 145 -14.92 28.33 -13.43
CA SER A 145 -16.01 28.06 -12.48
C SER A 145 -16.00 26.57 -12.10
N PRO A 146 -16.11 26.20 -10.82
CA PRO A 146 -16.22 24.80 -10.42
C PRO A 146 -17.37 24.07 -11.12
N VAL A 147 -18.48 24.74 -11.36
CA VAL A 147 -19.66 24.20 -12.03
C VAL A 147 -19.36 23.88 -13.50
N ASP A 148 -18.65 24.78 -14.19
CA ASP A 148 -18.28 24.57 -15.59
C ASP A 148 -17.27 23.42 -15.71
N ALA A 149 -16.32 23.33 -14.80
CA ALA A 149 -15.34 22.24 -14.75
C ALA A 149 -16.02 20.87 -14.55
N VAL A 150 -16.96 20.78 -13.62
CA VAL A 150 -17.74 19.56 -13.37
C VAL A 150 -18.61 19.21 -14.55
N THR A 151 -19.26 20.19 -15.17
CA THR A 151 -20.12 19.98 -16.35
C THR A 151 -19.32 19.48 -17.55
N MET A 152 -18.11 20.03 -17.74
CA MET A 152 -17.22 19.66 -18.85
C MET A 152 -16.63 18.25 -18.69
N VAL A 153 -16.16 17.91 -17.48
CA VAL A 153 -15.48 16.64 -17.24
C VAL A 153 -16.46 15.51 -16.92
N ARG A 154 -17.63 15.84 -16.36
CA ARG A 154 -18.61 14.87 -15.84
C ARG A 154 -17.96 13.79 -14.98
N PRO A 155 -17.28 14.18 -13.91
CA PRO A 155 -16.53 13.24 -13.07
C PRO A 155 -17.46 12.39 -12.20
N ALA A 156 -17.00 11.18 -11.85
CA ALA A 156 -17.61 10.37 -10.81
C ALA A 156 -17.16 10.79 -9.40
N ILE A 157 -15.95 11.38 -9.32
CA ILE A 157 -15.34 11.84 -8.06
C ILE A 157 -14.73 13.22 -8.30
N VAL A 158 -15.01 14.14 -7.38
CA VAL A 158 -14.40 15.46 -7.35
C VAL A 158 -13.57 15.60 -6.09
N VAL A 159 -12.31 16.01 -6.24
CA VAL A 159 -11.41 16.34 -5.14
C VAL A 159 -11.17 17.83 -5.16
N LEU A 160 -11.45 18.50 -4.05
CA LEU A 160 -11.30 19.93 -3.90
C LEU A 160 -10.04 20.24 -3.08
N LEU A 161 -9.15 21.06 -3.62
CA LEU A 161 -7.94 21.52 -2.93
C LEU A 161 -8.01 23.04 -2.77
N ASP A 162 -7.87 23.51 -1.53
CA ASP A 162 -7.86 24.93 -1.14
C ASP A 162 -9.07 25.79 -1.58
N LEU A 163 -10.18 25.15 -1.93
CA LEU A 163 -11.42 25.86 -2.14
C LEU A 163 -11.93 26.39 -0.80
N LYS A 164 -11.90 27.71 -0.63
CA LYS A 164 -12.67 28.38 0.42
C LYS A 164 -14.15 28.20 0.11
N ILE A 165 -14.78 27.27 0.82
CA ILE A 165 -16.22 26.95 0.66
C ILE A 165 -17.10 28.05 1.31
N ASP A 166 -16.65 29.29 1.35
CA ASP A 166 -17.40 30.38 2.01
C ASP A 166 -18.64 30.85 1.22
N ARG A 167 -18.91 30.29 0.06
CA ARG A 167 -20.09 30.63 -0.75
C ARG A 167 -20.57 29.48 -1.65
N LEU A 168 -21.14 28.47 -1.06
CA LEU A 168 -22.21 27.72 -1.71
C LEU A 168 -23.51 28.18 -1.04
N ASP A 169 -23.95 29.43 -1.37
CA ASP A 169 -25.32 29.82 -1.13
C ASP A 169 -26.23 28.95 -1.99
N PRO A 170 -27.38 28.49 -1.46
CA PRO A 170 -28.30 27.57 -2.11
C PRO A 170 -28.95 28.14 -3.37
#